data_c77a5b998496d8025a788e7ff9f66d8d
#
_entry.id   c77a5b998496d8025a788e7ff9f66d8d
#
_cell.length_a   1.000
_cell.length_b   1.000
_cell.length_c   1.000
_cell.angle_alpha   90.00
_cell.angle_beta   90.00
_cell.angle_gamma   90.00
#
_symmetry.space_group_name_H-M   'P 1'
#
loop_
_entity.id
_entity.type
_entity.pdbx_description
1 polymer ?
#
loop_
_entity_poly.entity_id
_entity_poly.type
_entity_poly.pdbx_seq_one_letter_code
_entity_poly.pdbx_strand_id
1 'polypeptide(L)'
;YTPTVTPITVTPTDKVSADVQNVPQTQTPTFDLSSDKTAKITSKKLVDPATGQPTDETTVTVAGEGSYTIDPTTGAVTFTPEKDFVGTATGVTVQATATITNANGKTATITSDATYTPTVVAAVPTASPATSKDIQGATQTGTPTFAGTTVQVNGEDKAITIKDNSYTLLDNDGNEVTSAPAYAADGTTEIGTYSIDSATGKVTFTPTDKSYTGVVTPAKVQAESSNGIKVDTTYTPEIVPVTPTATPAETTDIQGATQTGKPEFKGGTVTVDGVEKTVAINEAVPATFDDGSTTKTVDGVGTYTVAADGTVTFVPEKSFTGTAPAVTVVREDMNGTKASATYTPTVTPVTPTAAPAESTDVQGATQTGKPVFTEGNSRVPMNDDVAATFDDGSTTKTVDGVGTYTVAADGTVTFVPEPSFTGTAPAVTVVREDMNGTKASATYTPSVTPITITPTDKVSEDVQNVPQTQTPTFDLSNDKTAEITSKKLVNPATGQPTDETSVTVAGEGTYTIDPTTGAVTFTPEKDFVGTATGVTVQATATITNADGKTATITSDATYTPTVVAAVPTAKPATSKDIQGATQTGTPTFA
;
A
#
# COMPACT_ATOMS: atom_id res chain seq x y z
N TYR A 1 113.93 -60.18 44.49
CA TYR A 1 113.19 -59.25 43.68
C TYR A 1 111.71 -59.15 44.22
N THR A 2 111.35 -57.94 44.66
CA THR A 2 109.97 -57.65 45.16
C THR A 2 109.29 -56.66 44.23
N PRO A 3 108.51 -57.10 43.31
CA PRO A 3 107.76 -56.23 42.40
C PRO A 3 106.63 -55.48 43.15
N THR A 4 106.47 -54.22 42.88
CA THR A 4 105.31 -53.42 43.31
C THR A 4 104.46 -53.15 42.07
N VAL A 5 103.18 -53.49 42.17
CA VAL A 5 102.28 -53.19 41.11
C VAL A 5 101.34 -52.03 41.51
N THR A 6 101.36 -50.98 40.75
CA THR A 6 100.48 -49.85 40.93
C THR A 6 99.13 -50.15 40.25
N PRO A 7 98.05 -50.09 40.92
CA PRO A 7 96.70 -50.36 40.31
C PRO A 7 96.38 -49.29 39.25
N ILE A 8 95.78 -49.71 38.17
CA ILE A 8 95.16 -48.81 37.20
C ILE A 8 93.84 -48.36 37.74
N THR A 9 93.57 -47.09 37.70
CA THR A 9 92.29 -46.47 38.07
C THR A 9 91.66 -45.78 36.86
N VAL A 10 90.34 -45.67 36.83
CA VAL A 10 89.61 -44.88 35.88
C VAL A 10 88.95 -43.74 36.68
N THR A 11 89.35 -42.51 36.34
CA THR A 11 88.80 -41.30 36.98
C THR A 11 87.65 -40.78 36.11
N PRO A 12 86.43 -40.82 36.59
CA PRO A 12 85.29 -40.29 35.88
C PRO A 12 85.19 -38.77 36.02
N THR A 13 84.59 -38.12 35.03
CA THR A 13 84.25 -36.71 35.10
C THR A 13 82.82 -36.52 34.67
N ASP A 14 81.98 -36.12 35.59
CA ASP A 14 80.56 -35.79 35.39
C ASP A 14 80.43 -34.61 34.46
N LYS A 15 79.26 -34.56 33.81
CA LYS A 15 78.88 -33.47 32.92
C LYS A 15 77.48 -32.92 33.32
N VAL A 16 77.39 -31.63 33.15
CA VAL A 16 76.16 -30.90 33.27
C VAL A 16 75.90 -30.12 31.98
N SER A 17 74.72 -29.83 31.66
CA SER A 17 74.35 -28.88 30.61
C SER A 17 73.06 -28.15 30.98
N ALA A 18 72.83 -27.04 30.33
CA ALA A 18 71.59 -26.36 30.39
C ALA A 18 71.22 -25.89 29.00
N ASP A 19 69.95 -25.98 28.66
CA ASP A 19 69.34 -25.39 27.45
C ASP A 19 67.83 -25.09 27.70
N VAL A 20 67.23 -24.45 26.76
CA VAL A 20 65.80 -24.11 26.85
C VAL A 20 64.92 -25.32 26.60
N GLN A 21 63.69 -25.24 27.05
CA GLN A 21 62.64 -26.23 26.87
C GLN A 21 62.56 -26.77 25.45
N ASN A 22 62.35 -28.10 25.29
CA ASN A 22 62.23 -28.85 24.04
C ASN A 22 63.53 -28.89 23.18
N VAL A 23 64.66 -28.37 23.62
CA VAL A 23 65.90 -28.41 22.89
C VAL A 23 66.76 -29.58 23.41
N PRO A 24 67.17 -30.54 22.55
CA PRO A 24 68.09 -31.60 22.93
C PRO A 24 69.46 -31.07 23.35
N GLN A 25 70.06 -31.68 24.38
CA GLN A 25 71.39 -31.32 24.94
C GLN A 25 72.35 -32.48 24.87
N THR A 26 73.56 -32.29 24.46
CA THR A 26 74.57 -33.34 24.34
C THR A 26 75.79 -33.03 25.15
N GLN A 27 76.28 -33.99 25.95
CA GLN A 27 77.52 -33.95 26.68
C GLN A 27 78.22 -35.28 26.63
N THR A 28 79.56 -35.28 26.82
CA THR A 28 80.32 -36.49 26.84
C THR A 28 81.05 -36.64 28.16
N PRO A 29 80.53 -37.47 29.09
CA PRO A 29 81.26 -37.84 30.28
C PRO A 29 82.65 -38.45 29.90
N THR A 30 83.68 -38.09 30.64
CA THR A 30 85.08 -38.58 30.34
C THR A 30 85.52 -39.55 31.41
N PHE A 31 86.43 -40.42 31.00
CA PHE A 31 86.99 -41.46 31.82
C PHE A 31 88.54 -41.51 31.55
N ASP A 32 89.33 -41.01 32.50
CA ASP A 32 90.75 -40.91 32.35
C ASP A 32 91.44 -42.09 33.03
N LEU A 33 92.25 -42.82 32.24
CA LEU A 33 93.05 -43.92 32.77
C LEU A 33 94.30 -43.38 33.42
N SER A 34 94.67 -43.87 34.63
CA SER A 34 95.87 -43.52 35.29
C SER A 34 97.11 -43.99 34.50
N SER A 35 96.93 -44.95 33.58
CA SER A 35 97.90 -45.40 32.61
C SER A 35 97.25 -46.13 31.43
N ASP A 36 97.66 -45.81 30.23
CA ASP A 36 97.18 -46.40 28.97
C ASP A 36 98.10 -47.51 28.38
N LYS A 37 99.16 -47.79 29.08
CA LYS A 37 100.14 -48.77 28.62
C LYS A 37 99.59 -50.18 28.46
N THR A 38 98.67 -50.57 29.38
CA THR A 38 98.13 -51.92 29.40
C THR A 38 96.57 -51.93 29.51
N ALA A 39 96.00 -50.75 29.64
CA ALA A 39 94.55 -50.57 29.77
C ALA A 39 93.99 -49.71 28.63
N LYS A 40 92.73 -49.99 28.27
CA LYS A 40 91.98 -49.20 27.28
C LYS A 40 90.50 -49.20 27.73
N ILE A 41 89.80 -48.07 27.56
CA ILE A 41 88.36 -48.05 27.68
C ILE A 41 87.77 -48.83 26.49
N THR A 42 87.11 -49.92 26.75
CA THR A 42 86.54 -50.84 25.77
C THR A 42 85.08 -50.73 25.53
N SER A 43 84.35 -50.17 26.52
CA SER A 43 82.93 -49.90 26.34
C SER A 43 82.48 -48.73 27.22
N LYS A 44 81.46 -48.04 26.79
CA LYS A 44 80.69 -47.04 27.52
C LYS A 44 79.19 -47.40 27.32
N LYS A 45 78.46 -47.60 28.42
CA LYS A 45 77.04 -47.97 28.40
C LYS A 45 76.29 -47.06 29.31
N LEU A 46 74.99 -46.84 28.97
CA LEU A 46 74.07 -46.23 29.88
C LEU A 46 73.76 -47.23 31.01
N VAL A 47 73.55 -46.72 32.21
CA VAL A 47 72.97 -47.44 33.30
C VAL A 47 71.45 -47.19 33.26
N ASP A 48 70.64 -48.24 33.17
CA ASP A 48 69.19 -48.14 33.18
C ASP A 48 68.74 -47.61 34.55
N PRO A 49 68.07 -46.43 34.59
CA PRO A 49 67.64 -45.84 35.85
C PRO A 49 66.65 -46.70 36.65
N ALA A 50 65.88 -47.56 35.96
CA ALA A 50 64.90 -48.44 36.60
C ALA A 50 65.53 -49.66 37.32
N THR A 51 66.63 -50.15 36.75
CA THR A 51 67.31 -51.36 37.27
C THR A 51 68.59 -51.08 38.02
N GLY A 52 69.22 -49.93 37.75
CA GLY A 52 70.54 -49.56 38.28
C GLY A 52 71.69 -50.39 37.66
N GLN A 53 71.48 -51.06 36.51
CA GLN A 53 72.42 -51.91 35.84
C GLN A 53 72.80 -51.33 34.46
N PRO A 54 74.05 -51.51 33.99
CA PRO A 54 74.44 -51.10 32.67
C PRO A 54 73.61 -51.91 31.62
N THR A 55 73.12 -51.23 30.59
CA THR A 55 72.34 -51.81 29.54
C THR A 55 73.07 -51.78 28.18
N ASP A 56 72.71 -52.72 27.31
CA ASP A 56 73.18 -52.72 25.93
C ASP A 56 72.25 -51.84 25.03
N GLU A 57 71.12 -51.38 25.57
CA GLU A 57 70.33 -50.42 24.90
C GLU A 57 71.04 -49.08 24.79
N THR A 58 70.93 -48.49 23.62
CA THR A 58 71.59 -47.15 23.36
C THR A 58 70.66 -46.01 23.86
N THR A 59 69.45 -46.26 24.28
CA THR A 59 68.47 -45.26 24.78
C THR A 59 67.83 -45.75 26.04
N VAL A 60 67.78 -44.87 27.07
CA VAL A 60 67.02 -45.04 28.27
C VAL A 60 66.07 -43.86 28.46
N THR A 61 64.87 -44.13 28.99
CA THR A 61 63.84 -43.10 29.22
C THR A 61 63.58 -42.92 30.71
N VAL A 62 63.55 -41.69 31.15
CA VAL A 62 63.11 -41.26 32.49
C VAL A 62 61.74 -40.64 32.33
N ALA A 63 60.68 -41.34 32.81
CA ALA A 63 59.30 -40.92 32.67
C ALA A 63 59.09 -39.52 33.29
N GLY A 64 58.45 -38.60 32.53
CA GLY A 64 58.19 -37.24 32.94
C GLY A 64 59.42 -36.30 32.80
N GLU A 65 60.58 -36.78 32.36
CA GLU A 65 61.76 -35.94 32.14
C GLU A 65 62.20 -35.95 30.66
N GLY A 66 62.38 -37.16 30.08
CA GLY A 66 62.86 -37.30 28.70
C GLY A 66 63.66 -38.62 28.46
N SER A 67 64.40 -38.66 27.36
CA SER A 67 65.21 -39.82 26.97
C SER A 67 66.68 -39.43 26.83
N TYR A 68 67.55 -40.35 27.23
CA TYR A 68 68.98 -40.25 27.08
C TYR A 68 69.48 -41.25 26.02
N THR A 69 70.14 -40.81 25.00
CA THR A 69 70.70 -41.69 23.94
C THR A 69 72.26 -41.52 23.94
N ILE A 70 72.97 -42.68 24.04
CA ILE A 70 74.47 -42.68 23.98
C ILE A 70 74.91 -43.11 22.60
N ASP A 71 75.96 -42.41 22.11
CA ASP A 71 76.81 -42.93 21.05
C ASP A 71 77.86 -43.88 21.69
N PRO A 72 77.80 -45.18 21.48
CA PRO A 72 78.66 -46.14 22.15
C PRO A 72 80.13 -45.99 21.70
N THR A 73 80.39 -45.34 20.57
CA THR A 73 81.79 -45.10 20.04
C THR A 73 82.44 -43.94 20.73
N THR A 74 81.75 -42.83 20.83
CA THR A 74 82.33 -41.60 21.40
C THR A 74 81.97 -41.46 22.91
N GLY A 75 80.91 -42.05 23.36
CA GLY A 75 80.37 -41.88 24.71
C GLY A 75 79.60 -40.59 24.89
N ALA A 76 79.29 -39.89 23.78
CA ALA A 76 78.40 -38.69 23.82
C ALA A 76 77.01 -39.11 24.18
N VAL A 77 76.39 -38.45 25.16
CA VAL A 77 75.00 -38.66 25.60
C VAL A 77 74.20 -37.46 25.23
N THR A 78 73.11 -37.71 24.47
CA THR A 78 72.13 -36.68 24.13
C THR A 78 70.89 -36.90 24.99
N PHE A 79 70.49 -35.87 25.74
CA PHE A 79 69.21 -35.77 26.44
C PHE A 79 68.23 -35.09 25.53
N THR A 80 67.12 -35.75 25.26
CA THR A 80 65.95 -35.18 24.57
C THR A 80 64.84 -35.03 25.62
N PRO A 81 64.56 -33.78 26.06
CA PRO A 81 63.55 -33.56 27.06
C PRO A 81 62.17 -33.99 26.57
N GLU A 82 61.35 -34.50 27.47
CA GLU A 82 59.93 -34.74 27.21
C GLU A 82 59.23 -33.38 26.98
N LYS A 83 58.18 -33.38 26.17
CA LYS A 83 57.39 -32.19 25.93
C LYS A 83 56.93 -31.57 27.26
N ASP A 84 57.18 -30.28 27.43
CA ASP A 84 56.82 -29.50 28.62
C ASP A 84 57.67 -29.72 29.88
N PHE A 85 58.70 -30.60 29.86
CA PHE A 85 59.62 -30.76 30.95
C PHE A 85 60.46 -29.48 31.21
N VAL A 86 60.48 -29.05 32.42
CA VAL A 86 61.25 -27.88 32.90
C VAL A 86 61.89 -28.23 34.26
N GLY A 87 63.13 -27.88 34.44
CA GLY A 87 63.86 -28.15 35.67
C GLY A 87 65.15 -28.93 35.45
N THR A 88 65.83 -29.31 36.51
CA THR A 88 67.01 -30.17 36.45
C THR A 88 66.58 -31.61 36.44
N ALA A 89 66.94 -32.34 35.37
CA ALA A 89 66.61 -33.73 35.25
C ALA A 89 67.42 -34.59 36.26
N THR A 90 66.89 -35.74 36.60
CA THR A 90 67.58 -36.69 37.51
C THR A 90 68.95 -37.08 37.00
N GLY A 91 69.11 -37.02 35.67
CA GLY A 91 70.35 -37.38 35.04
C GLY A 91 70.49 -38.86 34.73
N VAL A 92 71.54 -39.23 34.02
CA VAL A 92 71.87 -40.62 33.67
C VAL A 92 73.28 -40.93 34.00
N THR A 93 73.52 -42.17 34.46
CA THR A 93 74.89 -42.69 34.68
C THR A 93 75.41 -43.37 33.42
N VAL A 94 76.62 -43.02 33.04
CA VAL A 94 77.43 -43.73 32.01
C VAL A 94 78.46 -44.58 32.69
N GLN A 95 78.42 -45.89 32.52
CA GLN A 95 79.44 -46.76 33.01
C GLN A 95 80.46 -47.08 31.89
N ALA A 96 81.71 -46.74 32.17
CA ALA A 96 82.87 -47.15 31.32
C ALA A 96 83.49 -48.42 31.84
N THR A 97 83.81 -49.29 30.93
CA THR A 97 84.59 -50.49 31.21
C THR A 97 85.99 -50.32 30.60
N ALA A 98 86.99 -50.38 31.44
CA ALA A 98 88.41 -50.45 30.96
C ALA A 98 88.88 -51.90 31.05
N THR A 99 89.48 -52.36 29.98
CA THR A 99 90.06 -53.67 29.87
C THR A 99 91.57 -53.56 30.00
N ILE A 100 92.17 -54.20 31.02
CA ILE A 100 93.57 -54.32 31.28
C ILE A 100 94.06 -55.63 30.67
N THR A 101 95.14 -55.55 29.82
CA THR A 101 95.68 -56.73 29.12
C THR A 101 97.15 -56.87 29.52
N ASN A 102 97.51 -58.05 30.07
CA ASN A 102 98.93 -58.32 30.40
C ASN A 102 99.71 -58.86 29.16
N ALA A 103 101.04 -59.01 29.31
CA ALA A 103 101.89 -59.46 28.23
C ALA A 103 101.50 -60.83 27.65
N ASN A 104 100.79 -61.73 28.40
CA ASN A 104 100.28 -63.05 27.96
C ASN A 104 98.86 -62.99 27.33
N GLY A 105 98.33 -61.81 27.12
CA GLY A 105 97.02 -61.67 26.52
C GLY A 105 95.85 -61.93 27.47
N LYS A 106 96.07 -62.11 28.79
CA LYS A 106 95.01 -62.23 29.76
C LYS A 106 94.43 -60.85 30.09
N THR A 107 93.12 -60.80 30.18
CA THR A 107 92.43 -59.55 30.45
C THR A 107 91.75 -59.54 31.84
N ALA A 108 91.65 -58.35 32.45
CA ALA A 108 90.83 -58.04 33.58
C ALA A 108 90.09 -56.71 33.30
N THR A 109 88.93 -56.54 33.84
CA THR A 109 88.07 -55.32 33.62
C THR A 109 87.98 -54.56 34.92
N ILE A 110 87.89 -53.23 34.84
CA ILE A 110 87.51 -52.28 35.89
C ILE A 110 86.41 -51.39 35.32
N THR A 111 85.50 -50.99 36.12
CA THR A 111 84.35 -50.09 35.74
C THR A 111 84.44 -48.82 36.52
N SER A 112 83.89 -47.75 35.96
CA SER A 112 83.79 -46.44 36.60
C SER A 112 82.58 -45.77 36.05
N ASP A 113 81.89 -45.01 36.89
CA ASP A 113 80.64 -44.38 36.60
C ASP A 113 80.79 -42.87 36.60
N ALA A 114 80.24 -42.21 35.55
CA ALA A 114 80.14 -40.75 35.47
C ALA A 114 78.65 -40.41 35.18
N THR A 115 78.24 -39.30 35.70
CA THR A 115 76.82 -38.82 35.51
C THR A 115 76.80 -37.70 34.47
N TYR A 116 75.69 -37.67 33.77
CA TYR A 116 75.25 -36.52 32.97
C TYR A 116 73.93 -36.00 33.47
N THR A 117 73.87 -34.71 33.94
CA THR A 117 72.74 -34.09 34.52
C THR A 117 72.36 -32.83 33.74
N PRO A 118 71.37 -32.90 32.85
CA PRO A 118 70.93 -31.72 32.09
C PRO A 118 69.92 -30.88 32.89
N THR A 119 69.88 -29.59 32.65
CA THR A 119 68.85 -28.65 33.15
C THR A 119 68.10 -28.05 32.01
N VAL A 120 66.79 -28.01 32.10
CA VAL A 120 65.88 -27.41 31.12
C VAL A 120 65.29 -26.14 31.69
N VAL A 121 65.55 -25.02 31.01
CA VAL A 121 65.05 -23.69 31.39
C VAL A 121 63.77 -23.39 30.68
N ALA A 122 62.71 -22.99 31.46
CA ALA A 122 61.47 -22.59 30.88
C ALA A 122 61.67 -21.41 29.92
N ALA A 123 61.13 -21.52 28.70
CA ALA A 123 61.22 -20.49 27.68
C ALA A 123 59.94 -20.46 26.82
N VAL A 124 58.90 -19.90 27.42
CA VAL A 124 57.55 -19.86 26.86
C VAL A 124 57.33 -18.49 26.23
N PRO A 125 56.95 -18.39 24.94
CA PRO A 125 56.55 -17.14 24.31
C PRO A 125 55.24 -16.62 24.90
N THR A 126 54.95 -15.35 24.66
CA THR A 126 53.71 -14.72 25.12
C THR A 126 52.80 -14.38 23.95
N ALA A 127 51.49 -14.28 24.21
CA ALA A 127 50.49 -13.88 23.21
C ALA A 127 49.49 -12.91 23.81
N SER A 128 49.01 -11.98 22.99
CA SER A 128 47.96 -11.02 23.37
C SER A 128 46.89 -10.95 22.30
N PRO A 129 45.59 -10.85 22.71
CA PRO A 129 44.50 -10.84 21.78
C PRO A 129 44.45 -9.57 20.94
N ALA A 130 43.75 -9.64 19.81
CA ALA A 130 43.41 -8.49 18.99
C ALA A 130 41.88 -8.35 18.88
N THR A 131 41.45 -7.13 18.72
CA THR A 131 40.06 -6.78 18.41
C THR A 131 40.02 -5.87 17.21
N SER A 132 38.91 -5.84 16.53
CA SER A 132 38.59 -4.83 15.52
C SER A 132 37.17 -4.38 15.70
N LYS A 133 36.83 -3.22 15.12
CA LYS A 133 35.51 -2.65 15.19
C LYS A 133 35.13 -2.07 13.83
N ASP A 134 34.00 -2.51 13.29
CA ASP A 134 33.44 -1.95 12.04
C ASP A 134 31.95 -2.15 11.96
N ILE A 135 31.34 -1.53 10.95
CA ILE A 135 29.91 -1.64 10.71
C ILE A 135 29.52 -3.07 10.31
N GLN A 136 28.31 -3.39 10.56
CA GLN A 136 27.58 -4.55 10.06
C GLN A 136 27.88 -4.77 8.56
N GLY A 137 28.16 -6.01 8.16
CA GLY A 137 28.45 -6.41 6.79
C GLY A 137 29.87 -6.07 6.29
N ALA A 138 30.70 -5.35 7.09
CA ALA A 138 32.06 -5.04 6.73
C ALA A 138 33.04 -6.20 7.01
N THR A 139 34.00 -6.43 6.10
CA THR A 139 35.14 -7.29 6.38
C THR A 139 36.07 -6.60 7.36
N GLN A 140 36.46 -7.32 8.41
CA GLN A 140 37.31 -6.78 9.48
C GLN A 140 38.62 -7.55 9.57
N THR A 141 39.70 -6.89 10.02
CA THR A 141 41.01 -7.53 10.21
C THR A 141 41.61 -7.17 11.55
N GLY A 142 42.30 -8.13 12.14
CA GLY A 142 43.08 -7.89 13.34
C GLY A 142 44.34 -8.78 13.35
N THR A 143 45.39 -8.34 14.02
CA THR A 143 46.63 -9.09 14.13
C THR A 143 46.92 -9.28 15.61
N PRO A 144 46.60 -10.44 16.21
CA PRO A 144 47.05 -10.79 17.55
C PRO A 144 48.59 -10.74 17.60
N THR A 145 49.10 -10.32 18.74
CA THR A 145 50.58 -10.22 18.88
C THR A 145 51.11 -11.45 19.59
N PHE A 146 52.21 -11.95 19.05
CA PHE A 146 52.97 -13.03 19.63
C PHE A 146 54.40 -12.55 19.81
N ALA A 147 54.95 -12.68 21.00
CA ALA A 147 56.29 -12.25 21.32
C ALA A 147 57.12 -13.43 21.80
N GLY A 148 58.29 -13.58 21.19
CA GLY A 148 59.29 -14.49 21.71
C GLY A 148 59.73 -14.10 23.12
N THR A 149 60.60 -14.91 23.72
CA THR A 149 61.14 -14.67 25.06
C THR A 149 62.68 -14.77 25.01
N THR A 150 63.36 -14.09 25.92
CA THR A 150 64.79 -14.25 26.12
C THR A 150 65.01 -14.74 27.54
N VAL A 151 65.78 -15.84 27.71
CA VAL A 151 66.05 -16.44 29.02
C VAL A 151 67.55 -16.62 29.19
N GLN A 152 68.01 -16.63 30.44
CA GLN A 152 69.43 -16.88 30.78
C GLN A 152 69.72 -18.37 30.83
N VAL A 153 70.70 -18.81 30.03
CA VAL A 153 71.16 -20.19 30.02
C VAL A 153 72.68 -20.15 30.20
N ASN A 154 73.23 -20.68 31.30
CA ASN A 154 74.62 -20.66 31.61
C ASN A 154 75.29 -19.24 31.61
N GLY A 155 74.47 -18.18 31.91
CA GLY A 155 74.95 -16.79 31.89
C GLY A 155 74.88 -16.10 30.55
N GLU A 156 74.36 -16.76 29.52
CA GLU A 156 74.18 -16.19 28.17
C GLU A 156 72.70 -16.02 27.88
N ASP A 157 72.39 -14.92 27.14
CA ASP A 157 71.03 -14.66 26.63
C ASP A 157 70.71 -15.62 25.50
N LYS A 158 69.64 -16.42 25.69
CA LYS A 158 69.13 -17.28 24.65
C LYS A 158 67.76 -16.78 24.23
N ALA A 159 67.65 -16.24 23.02
CA ALA A 159 66.38 -15.73 22.46
C ALA A 159 65.60 -16.86 21.78
N ILE A 160 64.35 -16.97 22.16
CA ILE A 160 63.35 -17.80 21.49
C ILE A 160 62.46 -16.88 20.68
N THR A 161 62.42 -17.04 19.37
CA THR A 161 61.59 -16.26 18.45
C THR A 161 60.33 -17.04 18.05
N ILE A 162 59.34 -16.35 17.54
CA ILE A 162 58.21 -17.01 16.86
C ILE A 162 58.73 -17.53 15.51
N LYS A 163 58.37 -18.74 15.18
CA LYS A 163 58.78 -19.43 13.96
C LYS A 163 58.08 -18.83 12.76
N ASP A 164 58.78 -18.58 11.69
CA ASP A 164 58.22 -18.03 10.45
C ASP A 164 57.15 -18.94 9.87
N ASN A 165 56.08 -18.34 9.36
CA ASN A 165 54.92 -19.02 8.77
C ASN A 165 54.20 -20.02 9.72
N SER A 166 54.30 -19.81 11.04
CA SER A 166 53.70 -20.69 12.05
C SER A 166 52.31 -20.26 12.53
N TYR A 167 51.81 -19.12 12.06
CA TYR A 167 50.52 -18.64 12.51
C TYR A 167 49.37 -19.48 11.87
N THR A 168 48.48 -19.99 12.72
CA THR A 168 47.32 -20.81 12.32
C THR A 168 46.09 -20.43 13.11
N LEU A 169 44.89 -20.78 12.57
CA LEU A 169 43.66 -20.82 13.35
C LEU A 169 43.49 -22.21 13.96
N LEU A 170 42.78 -22.28 15.06
CA LEU A 170 42.28 -23.55 15.61
C LEU A 170 40.76 -23.66 15.35
N ASP A 171 40.36 -24.76 14.73
CA ASP A 171 38.96 -25.08 14.61
C ASP A 171 38.31 -25.51 15.96
N ASN A 172 37.02 -25.84 15.97
CA ASN A 172 36.34 -26.25 17.20
C ASN A 172 36.88 -27.57 17.79
N ASP A 173 37.50 -28.41 16.96
CA ASP A 173 38.12 -29.68 17.38
C ASP A 173 39.58 -29.49 17.83
N GLY A 174 40.11 -28.26 17.69
CA GLY A 174 41.47 -27.94 18.04
C GLY A 174 42.51 -28.23 16.95
N ASN A 175 42.08 -28.52 15.71
CA ASN A 175 42.96 -28.74 14.60
C ASN A 175 43.47 -27.42 14.02
N GLU A 176 44.70 -27.42 13.54
CA GLU A 176 45.30 -26.26 12.85
C GLU A 176 44.73 -26.12 11.44
N VAL A 177 44.16 -24.95 11.15
CA VAL A 177 43.56 -24.62 9.86
C VAL A 177 43.94 -23.20 9.42
N THR A 178 43.84 -22.92 8.13
CA THR A 178 44.06 -21.56 7.59
C THR A 178 42.78 -20.78 7.41
N SER A 179 41.64 -21.47 7.54
CA SER A 179 40.28 -20.88 7.51
C SER A 179 39.36 -21.66 8.44
N ALA A 180 38.50 -20.96 9.14
CA ALA A 180 37.50 -21.52 10.05
C ALA A 180 36.19 -20.77 9.94
N PRO A 181 35.02 -21.42 10.15
CA PRO A 181 33.72 -20.72 10.23
C PRO A 181 33.71 -19.77 11.44
N ALA A 182 33.05 -18.63 11.24
CA ALA A 182 32.74 -17.68 12.30
C ALA A 182 31.27 -17.86 12.71
N TYR A 183 31.03 -18.08 14.01
CA TYR A 183 29.71 -18.35 14.55
C TYR A 183 29.15 -17.18 15.34
N ALA A 184 27.83 -17.10 15.40
CA ALA A 184 27.10 -16.28 16.35
C ALA A 184 27.38 -16.68 17.80
N ALA A 185 26.85 -15.93 18.75
CA ALA A 185 27.02 -16.21 20.18
C ALA A 185 26.51 -17.60 20.65
N ASP A 186 25.64 -18.24 19.86
CA ASP A 186 25.15 -19.60 20.12
C ASP A 186 26.19 -20.69 19.80
N GLY A 187 27.29 -20.32 19.14
CA GLY A 187 28.38 -21.24 18.75
C GLY A 187 28.04 -22.20 17.63
N THR A 188 26.88 -22.08 17.01
CA THR A 188 26.37 -23.02 15.99
C THR A 188 25.91 -22.35 14.70
N THR A 189 25.33 -21.15 14.79
CA THR A 189 24.88 -20.39 13.61
C THR A 189 26.06 -19.75 12.93
N GLU A 190 26.41 -20.22 11.72
CA GLU A 190 27.48 -19.66 10.91
C GLU A 190 27.06 -18.31 10.34
N ILE A 191 27.87 -17.27 10.58
CA ILE A 191 27.63 -15.87 10.16
C ILE A 191 28.73 -15.33 9.25
N GLY A 192 29.80 -16.09 9.07
CA GLY A 192 30.95 -15.69 8.26
C GLY A 192 32.09 -16.67 8.34
N THR A 193 33.25 -16.25 7.89
CA THR A 193 34.50 -17.02 7.92
C THR A 193 35.64 -16.22 8.46
N TYR A 194 36.54 -16.88 9.19
CA TYR A 194 37.85 -16.40 9.52
C TYR A 194 38.87 -17.00 8.56
N SER A 195 39.85 -16.20 8.15
CA SER A 195 41.07 -16.67 7.46
C SER A 195 42.29 -16.04 8.09
N ILE A 196 43.43 -16.73 8.07
CA ILE A 196 44.68 -16.23 8.59
C ILE A 196 45.78 -16.23 7.51
N ASP A 197 46.59 -15.18 7.53
CA ASP A 197 47.86 -15.14 6.81
C ASP A 197 48.93 -15.77 7.72
N SER A 198 49.42 -16.96 7.37
CA SER A 198 50.41 -17.71 8.16
C SER A 198 51.75 -17.02 8.30
N ALA A 199 52.07 -16.08 7.45
CA ALA A 199 53.34 -15.32 7.50
C ALA A 199 53.29 -14.13 8.44
N THR A 200 52.12 -13.47 8.56
CA THR A 200 51.93 -12.22 9.31
C THR A 200 51.11 -12.36 10.57
N GLY A 201 50.35 -13.45 10.71
CA GLY A 201 49.39 -13.63 11.78
C GLY A 201 48.13 -12.77 11.65
N LYS A 202 47.95 -12.08 10.52
CA LYS A 202 46.78 -11.24 10.26
C LYS A 202 45.54 -12.12 10.03
N VAL A 203 44.54 -11.96 10.89
CA VAL A 203 43.26 -12.62 10.76
C VAL A 203 42.28 -11.70 10.05
N THR A 204 41.53 -12.26 9.11
CA THR A 204 40.44 -11.58 8.40
C THR A 204 39.13 -12.27 8.75
N PHE A 205 38.13 -11.49 9.21
CA PHE A 205 36.76 -11.88 9.33
C PHE A 205 35.99 -11.39 8.11
N THR A 206 35.31 -12.30 7.40
CA THR A 206 34.47 -11.99 6.24
C THR A 206 33.04 -12.46 6.55
N PRO A 207 32.07 -11.55 6.78
CA PRO A 207 30.70 -11.93 7.04
C PRO A 207 30.03 -12.52 5.78
N THR A 208 29.33 -13.62 5.92
CA THR A 208 28.42 -14.19 4.91
C THR A 208 27.01 -13.68 5.13
N ASP A 209 26.57 -13.59 6.40
CA ASP A 209 25.36 -12.86 6.79
C ASP A 209 25.71 -11.40 7.09
N LYS A 210 25.50 -10.54 6.10
CA LYS A 210 25.77 -9.11 6.23
C LYS A 210 24.76 -8.37 7.11
N SER A 211 23.61 -8.97 7.40
CA SER A 211 22.58 -8.38 8.26
C SER A 211 22.81 -8.65 9.76
N TYR A 212 23.72 -9.56 10.09
CA TYR A 212 24.00 -9.94 11.47
C TYR A 212 24.58 -8.78 12.29
N THR A 213 24.04 -8.57 13.48
CA THR A 213 24.42 -7.48 14.42
C THR A 213 24.81 -7.97 15.80
N GLY A 214 24.88 -9.28 16.00
CA GLY A 214 25.18 -9.88 17.29
C GLY A 214 26.67 -10.02 17.58
N VAL A 215 26.97 -10.69 18.69
CA VAL A 215 28.34 -11.03 19.10
C VAL A 215 28.87 -12.18 18.23
N VAL A 216 30.08 -12.01 17.72
CA VAL A 216 30.82 -13.04 16.97
C VAL A 216 31.68 -13.84 17.91
N THR A 217 31.68 -15.18 17.81
CA THR A 217 32.62 -16.03 18.59
C THR A 217 34.05 -15.72 18.18
N PRO A 218 35.01 -15.55 19.15
CA PRO A 218 36.38 -15.22 18.82
C PRO A 218 37.05 -16.32 18.01
N ALA A 219 37.88 -15.95 17.02
CA ALA A 219 38.81 -16.86 16.38
C ALA A 219 39.93 -17.21 17.35
N LYS A 220 40.25 -18.50 17.54
CA LYS A 220 41.45 -18.95 18.25
C LYS A 220 42.61 -18.91 17.29
N VAL A 221 43.69 -18.25 17.69
CA VAL A 221 44.91 -18.06 16.89
C VAL A 221 46.07 -18.68 17.64
N GLN A 222 46.87 -19.49 16.98
CA GLN A 222 48.04 -20.16 17.55
C GLN A 222 49.29 -19.79 16.77
N ALA A 223 50.43 -19.71 17.47
CA ALA A 223 51.73 -19.62 16.87
C ALA A 223 52.72 -20.56 17.56
N GLU A 224 53.71 -21.06 16.80
CA GLU A 224 54.77 -21.92 17.29
C GLU A 224 56.07 -21.12 17.40
N SER A 225 56.77 -21.32 18.51
CA SER A 225 58.10 -20.72 18.70
C SER A 225 59.22 -21.58 18.13
N SER A 226 60.43 -21.04 18.05
CA SER A 226 61.64 -21.71 17.53
C SER A 226 62.02 -22.94 18.36
N ASN A 227 61.60 -23.02 19.61
CA ASN A 227 61.77 -24.21 20.48
C ASN A 227 60.54 -25.14 20.48
N GLY A 228 59.59 -24.94 19.53
CA GLY A 228 58.45 -25.84 19.32
C GLY A 228 57.30 -25.68 20.31
N ILE A 229 57.32 -24.63 21.15
CA ILE A 229 56.19 -24.35 22.06
C ILE A 229 55.13 -23.59 21.31
N LYS A 230 53.88 -24.03 21.41
CA LYS A 230 52.70 -23.39 20.84
C LYS A 230 51.98 -22.54 21.89
N VAL A 231 51.63 -21.32 21.52
CA VAL A 231 50.84 -20.41 22.37
C VAL A 231 49.64 -19.93 21.62
N ASP A 232 48.54 -19.76 22.34
CA ASP A 232 47.22 -19.41 21.80
C ASP A 232 46.75 -18.04 22.30
N THR A 233 46.00 -17.37 21.46
CA THR A 233 45.28 -16.15 21.81
C THR A 233 44.03 -16.04 20.93
N THR A 234 43.36 -14.91 20.93
CA THR A 234 42.10 -14.72 20.18
C THR A 234 42.13 -13.46 19.33
N TYR A 235 41.31 -13.50 18.27
CA TYR A 235 40.88 -12.32 17.55
C TYR A 235 39.37 -12.22 17.60
N THR A 236 38.84 -11.03 18.00
CA THR A 236 37.39 -10.79 18.14
C THR A 236 36.98 -9.55 17.37
N PRO A 237 36.17 -9.68 16.29
CA PRO A 237 35.58 -8.54 15.61
C PRO A 237 34.37 -8.02 16.41
N GLU A 238 34.23 -6.71 16.54
CA GLU A 238 33.05 -6.02 17.09
C GLU A 238 32.21 -5.48 15.92
N ILE A 239 30.93 -5.86 15.87
CA ILE A 239 30.00 -5.42 14.83
C ILE A 239 29.17 -4.27 15.37
N VAL A 240 29.20 -3.12 14.69
CA VAL A 240 28.36 -1.96 14.98
C VAL A 240 27.11 -2.01 14.09
N PRO A 241 25.92 -2.08 14.68
CA PRO A 241 24.67 -2.09 13.90
C PRO A 241 24.50 -0.81 13.09
N VAL A 242 24.02 -0.95 11.86
CA VAL A 242 23.59 0.16 10.99
C VAL A 242 22.15 -0.11 10.56
N THR A 243 21.25 0.77 10.95
CA THR A 243 19.81 0.58 10.71
C THR A 243 19.33 1.60 9.68
N PRO A 244 18.74 1.17 8.54
CA PRO A 244 18.09 2.06 7.61
C PRO A 244 16.84 2.67 8.25
N THR A 245 16.47 3.87 7.80
CA THR A 245 15.28 4.58 8.28
C THR A 245 14.24 4.70 7.19
N ALA A 246 12.97 4.82 7.59
CA ALA A 246 11.87 5.03 6.67
C ALA A 246 10.86 6.03 7.24
N THR A 247 10.28 6.85 6.35
CA THR A 247 9.29 7.88 6.69
C THR A 247 7.99 7.59 5.92
N PRO A 248 6.83 7.61 6.59
CA PRO A 248 5.53 7.39 5.94
C PRO A 248 5.21 8.44 4.88
N ALA A 249 4.32 8.07 3.95
CA ALA A 249 3.72 8.97 2.98
C ALA A 249 2.20 8.98 3.12
N GLU A 250 1.61 10.15 2.89
CA GLU A 250 0.17 10.35 2.88
C GLU A 250 -0.22 11.12 1.62
N THR A 251 -1.40 10.86 1.09
CA THR A 251 -1.95 11.61 -0.04
C THR A 251 -3.43 11.86 0.18
N THR A 252 -3.93 12.91 -0.47
CA THR A 252 -5.36 13.22 -0.47
C THR A 252 -5.77 13.65 -1.87
N ASP A 253 -6.80 13.03 -2.42
CA ASP A 253 -7.41 13.43 -3.69
C ASP A 253 -8.93 13.14 -3.65
N ILE A 254 -9.62 13.55 -4.70
CA ILE A 254 -11.07 13.40 -4.81
C ILE A 254 -11.47 11.95 -5.13
N GLN A 255 -12.70 11.63 -4.86
CA GLN A 255 -13.35 10.35 -5.15
C GLN A 255 -13.14 9.94 -6.62
N GLY A 256 -12.73 8.67 -6.84
CA GLY A 256 -12.43 8.09 -8.14
C GLY A 256 -11.04 8.45 -8.71
N ALA A 257 -10.30 9.36 -8.10
CA ALA A 257 -8.96 9.74 -8.57
C ALA A 257 -7.90 8.73 -8.11
N THR A 258 -7.04 8.30 -9.04
CA THR A 258 -5.83 7.52 -8.70
C THR A 258 -4.84 8.40 -7.97
N GLN A 259 -4.26 7.90 -6.88
CA GLN A 259 -3.29 8.59 -6.07
C GLN A 259 -1.93 7.87 -6.08
N THR A 260 -0.84 8.63 -5.99
CA THR A 260 0.50 8.06 -5.85
C THR A 260 1.20 8.69 -4.67
N GLY A 261 1.81 7.85 -3.82
CA GLY A 261 2.62 8.29 -2.70
C GLY A 261 3.89 7.47 -2.60
N LYS A 262 4.95 8.09 -2.11
CA LYS A 262 6.24 7.43 -1.98
C LYS A 262 6.77 7.60 -0.56
N PRO A 263 6.71 6.54 0.28
CA PRO A 263 7.45 6.53 1.53
C PRO A 263 8.94 6.72 1.27
N GLU A 264 9.59 7.54 2.08
CA GLU A 264 11.04 7.77 1.94
C GLU A 264 11.82 6.71 2.70
N PHE A 265 12.84 6.14 2.04
CA PHE A 265 13.78 5.21 2.65
C PHE A 265 15.19 5.80 2.56
N LYS A 266 15.89 5.78 3.68
CA LYS A 266 17.28 6.26 3.77
C LYS A 266 18.16 5.18 4.36
N GLY A 267 19.36 5.01 3.80
CA GLY A 267 20.37 4.15 4.36
C GLY A 267 20.74 4.56 5.79
N GLY A 268 21.19 3.60 6.56
CA GLY A 268 21.67 3.84 7.93
C GLY A 268 23.04 4.50 7.93
N THR A 269 23.31 5.32 8.93
CA THR A 269 24.62 5.98 9.13
C THR A 269 25.00 5.87 10.60
N VAL A 270 26.27 5.54 10.86
CA VAL A 270 26.85 5.44 12.20
C VAL A 270 28.31 5.87 12.19
N THR A 271 28.81 6.37 13.32
CA THR A 271 30.22 6.73 13.47
C THR A 271 30.98 5.59 14.15
N VAL A 272 32.04 5.09 13.50
CA VAL A 272 32.95 4.08 14.03
C VAL A 272 34.33 4.71 14.09
N ASP A 273 34.93 4.74 15.27
CA ASP A 273 36.26 5.31 15.54
C ASP A 273 36.45 6.73 14.98
N GLY A 274 35.40 7.56 15.06
CA GLY A 274 35.39 8.94 14.56
C GLY A 274 35.17 9.09 13.06
N VAL A 275 34.95 7.98 12.32
CA VAL A 275 34.64 7.99 10.89
C VAL A 275 33.17 7.67 10.67
N GLU A 276 32.47 8.52 9.91
CA GLU A 276 31.10 8.26 9.49
C GLU A 276 31.07 7.17 8.41
N LYS A 277 30.25 6.14 8.63
CA LYS A 277 30.02 5.03 7.72
C LYS A 277 28.54 4.88 7.43
N THR A 278 28.20 4.69 6.16
CA THR A 278 26.83 4.61 5.67
C THR A 278 26.62 3.32 4.89
N VAL A 279 25.46 2.68 5.12
CA VAL A 279 24.97 1.55 4.31
C VAL A 279 23.77 2.04 3.52
N ALA A 280 23.88 2.13 2.20
CA ALA A 280 22.84 2.63 1.31
C ALA A 280 21.67 1.64 1.18
N ILE A 281 20.48 2.12 0.78
CA ILE A 281 19.37 1.26 0.36
C ILE A 281 19.82 0.46 -0.88
N ASN A 282 19.42 -0.81 -0.93
CA ASN A 282 19.74 -1.71 -2.03
C ASN A 282 18.76 -1.48 -3.19
N GLU A 283 19.17 -0.72 -4.19
CA GLU A 283 18.33 -0.42 -5.36
C GLU A 283 18.13 -1.63 -6.29
N ALA A 284 18.91 -2.69 -6.13
CA ALA A 284 18.75 -3.92 -6.91
C ALA A 284 17.63 -4.83 -6.38
N VAL A 285 17.19 -4.62 -5.15
CA VAL A 285 16.08 -5.36 -4.53
C VAL A 285 14.82 -4.50 -4.59
N PRO A 286 13.80 -4.93 -5.37
CA PRO A 286 12.55 -4.19 -5.49
C PRO A 286 11.83 -4.05 -4.15
N ALA A 287 11.16 -2.91 -3.96
CA ALA A 287 10.25 -2.72 -2.84
C ALA A 287 9.06 -3.68 -2.93
N THR A 288 8.57 -4.14 -1.78
CA THR A 288 7.37 -4.97 -1.66
C THR A 288 6.50 -4.47 -0.53
N PHE A 289 5.28 -4.96 -0.45
CA PHE A 289 4.50 -4.85 0.78
C PHE A 289 5.06 -5.81 1.84
N ASP A 290 4.57 -5.68 3.08
CA ASP A 290 5.01 -6.45 4.25
C ASP A 290 4.79 -7.98 4.13
N ASP A 291 3.85 -8.42 3.27
CA ASP A 291 3.60 -9.82 2.93
C ASP A 291 4.43 -10.33 1.74
N GLY A 292 5.31 -9.49 1.19
CA GLY A 292 6.14 -9.81 0.03
C GLY A 292 5.44 -9.62 -1.32
N SER A 293 4.16 -9.23 -1.35
CA SER A 293 3.42 -8.95 -2.58
C SER A 293 3.77 -7.57 -3.15
N THR A 294 3.43 -7.34 -4.42
CA THR A 294 3.50 -6.02 -5.08
C THR A 294 2.13 -5.42 -5.36
N THR A 295 1.06 -6.14 -5.01
CA THR A 295 -0.33 -5.70 -5.19
C THR A 295 -1.17 -6.14 -4.01
N LYS A 296 -1.99 -5.23 -3.47
CA LYS A 296 -2.98 -5.48 -2.43
C LYS A 296 -4.33 -4.92 -2.83
N THR A 297 -5.37 -5.74 -2.82
CA THR A 297 -6.75 -5.30 -3.03
C THR A 297 -7.51 -5.36 -1.72
N VAL A 298 -8.23 -4.29 -1.41
CA VAL A 298 -9.11 -4.19 -0.23
C VAL A 298 -10.52 -3.98 -0.74
N ASP A 299 -11.36 -4.95 -0.50
CA ASP A 299 -12.78 -4.96 -0.94
C ASP A 299 -13.52 -3.70 -0.46
N GLY A 300 -14.24 -3.05 -1.36
CA GLY A 300 -14.98 -1.82 -1.08
C GLY A 300 -14.11 -0.57 -0.91
N VAL A 301 -12.78 -0.69 -1.07
CA VAL A 301 -11.82 0.41 -0.89
C VAL A 301 -11.06 0.69 -2.18
N GLY A 302 -10.33 -0.31 -2.71
CA GLY A 302 -9.50 -0.15 -3.89
C GLY A 302 -8.29 -1.06 -3.93
N THR A 303 -7.39 -0.79 -4.88
CA THR A 303 -6.19 -1.60 -5.13
C THR A 303 -4.93 -0.74 -5.01
N TYR A 304 -3.96 -1.27 -4.26
CA TYR A 304 -2.62 -0.71 -4.12
C TYR A 304 -1.64 -1.51 -4.96
N THR A 305 -0.71 -0.84 -5.62
CA THR A 305 0.45 -1.45 -6.28
C THR A 305 1.71 -0.71 -5.86
N VAL A 306 2.79 -1.44 -5.57
CA VAL A 306 4.08 -0.86 -5.24
C VAL A 306 5.07 -1.10 -6.38
N ALA A 307 5.72 -0.04 -6.83
CA ALA A 307 6.80 -0.10 -7.82
C ALA A 307 8.14 -0.47 -7.15
N ALA A 308 9.11 -0.89 -7.95
CA ALA A 308 10.44 -1.30 -7.47
C ALA A 308 11.14 -0.22 -6.63
N ASP A 309 10.90 1.05 -6.90
CA ASP A 309 11.48 2.21 -6.20
C ASP A 309 10.74 2.59 -4.90
N GLY A 310 9.69 1.84 -4.53
CA GLY A 310 8.85 2.09 -3.35
C GLY A 310 7.68 3.05 -3.58
N THR A 311 7.47 3.54 -4.79
CA THR A 311 6.29 4.35 -5.12
C THR A 311 5.04 3.48 -5.10
N VAL A 312 4.04 3.88 -4.32
CA VAL A 312 2.76 3.20 -4.24
C VAL A 312 1.72 3.94 -5.05
N THR A 313 1.01 3.23 -5.92
CA THR A 313 -0.17 3.72 -6.63
C THR A 313 -1.40 3.12 -5.98
N PHE A 314 -2.37 3.96 -5.62
CA PHE A 314 -3.67 3.58 -5.10
C PHE A 314 -4.77 3.94 -6.10
N VAL A 315 -5.53 2.96 -6.53
CA VAL A 315 -6.72 3.11 -7.37
C VAL A 315 -7.93 2.83 -6.49
N PRO A 316 -8.68 3.86 -6.04
CA PRO A 316 -9.86 3.65 -5.22
C PRO A 316 -11.00 3.02 -6.02
N GLU A 317 -11.89 2.30 -5.36
CA GLU A 317 -13.20 1.99 -5.92
C GLU A 317 -14.00 3.29 -6.08
N LYS A 318 -14.82 3.36 -7.14
CA LYS A 318 -15.55 4.59 -7.49
C LYS A 318 -16.45 5.12 -6.37
N SER A 319 -16.99 4.25 -5.55
CA SER A 319 -17.86 4.61 -4.42
C SER A 319 -17.11 4.91 -3.13
N PHE A 320 -15.81 4.59 -3.06
CA PHE A 320 -15.04 4.75 -1.83
C PHE A 320 -14.75 6.22 -1.51
N THR A 321 -14.97 6.59 -0.24
CA THR A 321 -14.60 7.90 0.33
C THR A 321 -14.08 7.71 1.75
N GLY A 322 -13.22 8.63 2.21
CA GLY A 322 -12.60 8.56 3.53
C GLY A 322 -11.14 8.12 3.47
N THR A 323 -10.53 7.88 4.63
CA THR A 323 -9.16 7.40 4.73
C THR A 323 -9.10 5.89 4.50
N ALA A 324 -8.35 5.48 3.50
CA ALA A 324 -8.15 4.08 3.18
C ALA A 324 -7.17 3.42 4.17
N PRO A 325 -7.25 2.10 4.39
CA PRO A 325 -6.31 1.37 5.23
C PRO A 325 -4.87 1.59 4.77
N ALA A 326 -3.97 1.87 5.73
CA ALA A 326 -2.55 2.02 5.44
C ALA A 326 -1.96 0.70 4.94
N VAL A 327 -1.09 0.77 3.93
CA VAL A 327 -0.26 -0.35 3.48
C VAL A 327 1.19 -0.10 3.87
N THR A 328 1.90 -1.15 4.29
CA THR A 328 3.30 -1.07 4.70
C THR A 328 4.20 -1.45 3.53
N VAL A 329 5.08 -0.55 3.14
CA VAL A 329 6.13 -0.77 2.14
C VAL A 329 7.42 -1.16 2.84
N VAL A 330 8.12 -2.15 2.32
CA VAL A 330 9.38 -2.67 2.86
C VAL A 330 10.47 -2.53 1.80
N ARG A 331 11.64 -2.02 2.22
CA ARG A 331 12.89 -2.05 1.46
C ARG A 331 14.03 -2.52 2.36
N GLU A 332 15.12 -2.96 1.77
CA GLU A 332 16.31 -3.36 2.50
C GLU A 332 17.54 -2.55 2.06
N ASP A 333 18.51 -2.49 2.94
CA ASP A 333 19.80 -1.90 2.63
C ASP A 333 20.75 -2.90 1.95
N MET A 334 21.99 -2.46 1.61
CA MET A 334 23.01 -3.30 0.98
C MET A 334 23.46 -4.48 1.85
N ASN A 335 23.11 -4.49 3.13
CA ASN A 335 23.39 -5.58 4.07
C ASN A 335 22.18 -6.52 4.26
N GLY A 336 21.03 -6.22 3.63
CA GLY A 336 19.79 -6.99 3.79
C GLY A 336 18.97 -6.59 5.03
N THR A 337 19.36 -5.50 5.72
CA THR A 337 18.58 -4.98 6.86
C THR A 337 17.34 -4.26 6.33
N LYS A 338 16.16 -4.65 6.83
CA LYS A 338 14.89 -4.11 6.35
C LYS A 338 14.47 -2.84 7.09
N ALA A 339 13.92 -1.90 6.33
CA ALA A 339 13.15 -0.76 6.83
C ALA A 339 11.74 -0.81 6.26
N SER A 340 10.77 -0.30 7.01
CA SER A 340 9.38 -0.26 6.59
C SER A 340 8.73 1.07 6.93
N ALA A 341 7.84 1.53 6.04
CA ALA A 341 7.02 2.71 6.25
C ALA A 341 5.64 2.54 5.60
N THR A 342 4.65 3.24 6.15
CA THR A 342 3.28 3.16 5.65
C THR A 342 2.99 4.19 4.57
N TYR A 343 2.06 3.83 3.68
CA TYR A 343 1.38 4.76 2.79
C TYR A 343 -0.12 4.76 3.10
N THR A 344 -0.68 5.97 3.31
CA THR A 344 -2.08 6.15 3.69
C THR A 344 -2.76 7.16 2.78
N PRO A 345 -3.59 6.74 1.79
CA PRO A 345 -4.36 7.65 0.97
C PRO A 345 -5.69 8.03 1.63
N THR A 346 -6.12 9.27 1.41
CA THR A 346 -7.44 9.78 1.80
C THR A 346 -8.21 10.22 0.55
N VAL A 347 -9.46 9.80 0.45
CA VAL A 347 -10.36 10.10 -0.65
C VAL A 347 -11.44 11.06 -0.18
N THR A 348 -11.48 12.28 -0.74
CA THR A 348 -12.52 13.27 -0.44
C THR A 348 -13.75 13.03 -1.29
N PRO A 349 -14.97 13.05 -0.72
CA PRO A 349 -16.19 12.81 -1.48
C PRO A 349 -16.43 13.90 -2.53
N VAL A 350 -16.99 13.49 -3.67
CA VAL A 350 -17.53 14.39 -4.70
C VAL A 350 -19.03 14.22 -4.74
N THR A 351 -19.78 15.31 -4.54
CA THR A 351 -21.25 15.27 -4.49
C THR A 351 -21.80 16.22 -5.55
N PRO A 352 -22.46 15.69 -6.61
CA PRO A 352 -23.17 16.50 -7.56
C PRO A 352 -24.37 17.19 -6.91
N THR A 353 -24.81 18.34 -7.46
CA THR A 353 -25.95 19.08 -6.99
C THR A 353 -27.05 19.13 -8.06
N ALA A 354 -28.30 19.40 -7.66
CA ALA A 354 -29.40 19.54 -8.59
C ALA A 354 -30.35 20.66 -8.15
N ALA A 355 -30.93 21.37 -9.14
CA ALA A 355 -31.93 22.39 -8.94
C ALA A 355 -33.25 22.03 -9.62
N PRO A 356 -34.42 22.31 -9.00
CA PRO A 356 -35.72 21.96 -9.54
C PRO A 356 -36.06 22.76 -10.79
N ALA A 357 -37.02 22.24 -11.55
CA ALA A 357 -37.64 22.93 -12.68
C ALA A 357 -39.17 23.02 -12.48
N GLU A 358 -39.74 24.08 -13.03
CA GLU A 358 -41.18 24.32 -13.04
C GLU A 358 -41.63 24.71 -14.45
N SER A 359 -42.89 24.51 -14.76
CA SER A 359 -43.50 25.01 -15.97
C SER A 359 -44.96 25.38 -15.73
N THR A 360 -45.51 26.24 -16.59
CA THR A 360 -46.91 26.64 -16.56
C THR A 360 -47.42 26.75 -17.97
N ASP A 361 -48.52 26.09 -18.29
CA ASP A 361 -49.21 26.20 -19.57
C ASP A 361 -50.72 26.01 -19.37
N VAL A 362 -51.49 26.17 -20.44
CA VAL A 362 -52.95 26.04 -20.41
C VAL A 362 -53.39 24.59 -20.34
N GLN A 363 -54.60 24.38 -19.92
CA GLN A 363 -55.27 23.10 -19.83
C GLN A 363 -55.13 22.29 -21.14
N GLY A 364 -54.73 21.01 -21.04
CA GLY A 364 -54.50 20.12 -22.19
C GLY A 364 -53.14 20.31 -22.89
N ALA A 365 -52.41 21.41 -22.65
CA ALA A 365 -51.12 21.65 -23.28
C ALA A 365 -50.02 20.78 -22.70
N THR A 366 -49.21 20.13 -23.57
CA THR A 366 -47.98 19.43 -23.17
C THR A 366 -46.95 20.43 -22.65
N GLN A 367 -46.36 20.10 -21.53
CA GLN A 367 -45.33 20.94 -20.88
C GLN A 367 -44.02 20.18 -20.80
N THR A 368 -42.91 20.91 -20.82
CA THR A 368 -41.58 20.33 -20.59
C THR A 368 -40.84 21.14 -19.53
N GLY A 369 -40.05 20.42 -18.73
CA GLY A 369 -39.16 21.05 -17.78
C GLY A 369 -37.90 20.21 -17.63
N LYS A 370 -36.76 20.86 -17.41
CA LYS A 370 -35.45 20.20 -17.24
C LYS A 370 -34.82 20.65 -15.94
N PRO A 371 -34.86 19.83 -14.89
CA PRO A 371 -34.05 20.06 -13.71
C PRO A 371 -32.57 20.17 -14.08
N VAL A 372 -31.86 21.08 -13.41
CA VAL A 372 -30.45 21.35 -13.70
C VAL A 372 -29.59 20.52 -12.77
N PHE A 373 -28.68 19.71 -13.35
CA PHE A 373 -27.72 18.92 -12.62
C PHE A 373 -26.32 19.49 -12.84
N THR A 374 -25.57 19.65 -11.76
CA THR A 374 -24.21 20.23 -11.78
C THR A 374 -23.26 19.26 -11.10
N GLU A 375 -22.14 18.98 -11.77
CA GLU A 375 -21.08 18.17 -11.19
C GLU A 375 -20.53 18.77 -9.89
N GLY A 376 -20.17 17.91 -8.93
CA GLY A 376 -19.55 18.33 -7.68
C GLY A 376 -18.08 18.75 -7.85
N ASN A 377 -17.44 18.27 -8.92
CA ASN A 377 -16.08 18.62 -9.31
C ASN A 377 -15.89 18.39 -10.81
N SER A 378 -15.18 19.31 -11.49
CA SER A 378 -14.96 19.23 -12.94
C SER A 378 -14.17 17.98 -13.41
N ARG A 379 -13.46 17.29 -12.50
CA ARG A 379 -12.80 16.01 -12.79
C ARG A 379 -13.75 14.81 -12.72
N VAL A 380 -14.98 15.02 -12.22
CA VAL A 380 -16.03 14.01 -12.10
C VAL A 380 -17.33 14.59 -12.68
N PRO A 381 -17.46 14.65 -14.00
CA PRO A 381 -18.67 15.19 -14.66
C PRO A 381 -19.88 14.30 -14.42
N MET A 382 -21.08 14.84 -14.75
CA MET A 382 -22.30 14.03 -14.83
C MET A 382 -22.12 12.92 -15.85
N ASN A 383 -22.63 11.73 -15.54
CA ASN A 383 -22.52 10.55 -16.39
C ASN A 383 -23.62 10.57 -17.46
N ASP A 384 -23.27 10.94 -18.69
CA ASP A 384 -24.20 10.98 -19.82
C ASP A 384 -24.47 9.59 -20.43
N ASP A 385 -23.68 8.57 -20.07
CA ASP A 385 -23.90 7.19 -20.52
C ASP A 385 -25.01 6.50 -19.72
N VAL A 386 -25.38 7.06 -18.56
CA VAL A 386 -26.47 6.57 -17.72
C VAL A 386 -27.69 7.50 -17.87
N ALA A 387 -28.76 6.97 -18.45
CA ALA A 387 -30.00 7.72 -18.66
C ALA A 387 -30.64 8.17 -17.34
N ALA A 388 -31.17 9.40 -17.33
CA ALA A 388 -31.98 9.89 -16.24
C ALA A 388 -33.24 9.02 -16.01
N THR A 389 -33.61 8.86 -14.76
CA THR A 389 -34.82 8.14 -14.36
C THR A 389 -35.60 8.93 -13.30
N PHE A 390 -36.84 8.53 -13.06
CA PHE A 390 -37.52 8.94 -11.83
C PHE A 390 -36.92 8.21 -10.61
N ASP A 391 -37.32 8.63 -9.42
CA ASP A 391 -36.82 8.11 -8.14
C ASP A 391 -37.09 6.62 -7.90
N ASP A 392 -38.10 6.06 -8.59
CA ASP A 392 -38.44 4.64 -8.59
C ASP A 392 -37.70 3.83 -9.70
N GLY A 393 -36.82 4.47 -10.46
CA GLY A 393 -36.09 3.87 -11.58
C GLY A 393 -36.86 3.79 -12.89
N SER A 394 -38.15 4.23 -12.92
CA SER A 394 -38.95 4.25 -14.15
C SER A 394 -38.61 5.47 -15.01
N THR A 395 -39.00 5.42 -16.31
CA THR A 395 -38.91 6.57 -17.24
C THR A 395 -40.30 7.15 -17.54
N THR A 396 -41.38 6.58 -16.99
CA THR A 396 -42.75 7.03 -17.16
C THR A 396 -43.53 6.90 -15.87
N LYS A 397 -44.24 7.95 -15.47
CA LYS A 397 -45.14 7.98 -14.33
C LYS A 397 -46.52 8.50 -14.76
N THR A 398 -47.58 7.75 -14.52
CA THR A 398 -48.94 8.19 -14.72
C THR A 398 -49.60 8.44 -13.37
N VAL A 399 -50.20 9.63 -13.19
CA VAL A 399 -50.97 10.02 -12.03
C VAL A 399 -52.41 10.15 -12.45
N ASP A 400 -53.23 9.30 -11.88
CA ASP A 400 -54.66 9.19 -12.25
C ASP A 400 -55.39 10.54 -12.06
N GLY A 401 -56.14 10.96 -13.06
CA GLY A 401 -56.86 12.25 -13.08
C GLY A 401 -55.95 13.49 -13.25
N VAL A 402 -54.62 13.32 -13.34
CA VAL A 402 -53.67 14.43 -13.48
C VAL A 402 -52.97 14.43 -14.84
N GLY A 403 -52.32 13.30 -15.19
CA GLY A 403 -51.57 13.21 -16.43
C GLY A 403 -50.41 12.21 -16.39
N THR A 404 -49.63 12.21 -17.46
CA THR A 404 -48.48 11.31 -17.64
C THR A 404 -47.19 12.11 -17.77
N TYR A 405 -46.18 11.72 -16.99
CA TYR A 405 -44.80 12.23 -17.06
C TYR A 405 -43.93 11.22 -17.76
N THR A 406 -43.01 11.71 -18.62
CA THR A 406 -41.93 10.92 -19.21
C THR A 406 -40.63 11.67 -19.04
N VAL A 407 -39.55 10.97 -18.67
CA VAL A 407 -38.23 11.54 -18.56
C VAL A 407 -37.32 11.01 -19.68
N ALA A 408 -36.67 11.92 -20.39
CA ALA A 408 -35.68 11.61 -21.40
C ALA A 408 -34.31 11.33 -20.76
N ALA A 409 -33.39 10.69 -21.51
CA ALA A 409 -32.05 10.33 -21.04
C ALA A 409 -31.26 11.53 -20.48
N ASP A 410 -31.46 12.73 -21.01
CA ASP A 410 -30.82 13.98 -20.60
C ASP A 410 -31.45 14.64 -19.37
N GLY A 411 -32.50 14.04 -18.80
CA GLY A 411 -33.24 14.56 -17.64
C GLY A 411 -34.38 15.51 -17.99
N THR A 412 -34.68 15.77 -19.27
CA THR A 412 -35.84 16.56 -19.66
C THR A 412 -37.12 15.78 -19.39
N VAL A 413 -38.02 16.37 -18.63
CA VAL A 413 -39.35 15.79 -18.35
C VAL A 413 -40.38 16.39 -19.27
N THR A 414 -41.22 15.54 -19.88
CA THR A 414 -42.41 15.91 -20.62
C THR A 414 -43.62 15.52 -19.75
N PHE A 415 -44.55 16.45 -19.58
CA PHE A 415 -45.84 16.25 -18.90
C PHE A 415 -46.98 16.43 -19.88
N VAL A 416 -47.81 15.43 -20.03
CA VAL A 416 -49.08 15.47 -20.78
C VAL A 416 -50.20 15.42 -19.78
N PRO A 417 -50.89 16.54 -19.52
CA PRO A 417 -52.00 16.57 -18.55
C PRO A 417 -53.24 15.83 -19.07
N GLU A 418 -54.05 15.30 -18.16
CA GLU A 418 -55.43 14.93 -18.50
C GLU A 418 -56.19 16.21 -18.89
N PRO A 419 -57.08 16.17 -19.93
CA PRO A 419 -57.72 17.38 -20.43
C PRO A 419 -58.65 18.08 -19.41
N SER A 420 -59.10 17.37 -18.41
CA SER A 420 -59.91 17.91 -17.30
C SER A 420 -59.06 18.49 -16.15
N PHE A 421 -57.73 18.23 -16.12
CA PHE A 421 -56.90 18.66 -15.01
C PHE A 421 -56.53 20.14 -15.07
N THR A 422 -56.62 20.81 -13.91
CA THR A 422 -56.17 22.20 -13.70
C THR A 422 -55.53 22.34 -12.34
N GLY A 423 -54.61 23.32 -12.19
CA GLY A 423 -53.89 23.56 -10.96
C GLY A 423 -52.48 22.98 -11.00
N THR A 424 -51.77 22.96 -9.86
CA THR A 424 -50.42 22.45 -9.73
C THR A 424 -50.43 20.93 -9.66
N ALA A 425 -49.76 20.28 -10.57
CA ALA A 425 -49.64 18.83 -10.59
C ALA A 425 -48.60 18.34 -9.55
N PRO A 426 -48.74 17.11 -9.04
CA PRO A 426 -47.73 16.51 -8.14
C PRO A 426 -46.33 16.55 -8.74
N ALA A 427 -45.33 16.97 -7.94
CA ALA A 427 -43.95 16.98 -8.36
C ALA A 427 -43.43 15.58 -8.60
N VAL A 428 -42.64 15.39 -9.66
CA VAL A 428 -41.88 14.16 -9.90
C VAL A 428 -40.40 14.41 -9.69
N THR A 429 -39.68 13.44 -9.08
CA THR A 429 -38.25 13.55 -8.80
C THR A 429 -37.47 12.89 -9.92
N VAL A 430 -36.55 13.64 -10.55
CA VAL A 430 -35.61 13.15 -11.55
C VAL A 430 -34.27 12.87 -10.87
N VAL A 431 -33.66 11.74 -11.21
CA VAL A 431 -32.37 11.28 -10.67
C VAL A 431 -31.39 11.14 -11.81
N ARG A 432 -30.18 11.68 -11.61
CA ARG A 432 -28.97 11.45 -12.43
C ARG A 432 -27.79 11.15 -11.55
N GLU A 433 -26.73 10.53 -12.11
CA GLU A 433 -25.51 10.25 -11.38
C GLU A 433 -24.28 10.82 -12.09
N ASP A 434 -23.21 11.02 -11.32
CA ASP A 434 -21.91 11.40 -11.86
C ASP A 434 -21.10 10.18 -12.34
N MET A 435 -19.88 10.39 -12.85
CA MET A 435 -18.99 9.33 -13.33
C MET A 435 -18.55 8.35 -12.24
N ASN A 436 -18.69 8.71 -10.96
CA ASN A 436 -18.44 7.82 -9.81
C ASN A 436 -19.70 7.05 -9.36
N GLY A 437 -20.87 7.33 -9.95
CA GLY A 437 -22.15 6.74 -9.58
C GLY A 437 -22.82 7.45 -8.39
N THR A 438 -22.32 8.64 -7.99
CA THR A 438 -22.97 9.44 -6.94
C THR A 438 -24.19 10.13 -7.51
N LYS A 439 -25.36 9.93 -6.87
CA LYS A 439 -26.65 10.41 -7.36
C LYS A 439 -26.96 11.82 -6.88
N ALA A 440 -27.54 12.62 -7.78
CA ALA A 440 -28.24 13.86 -7.48
C ALA A 440 -29.70 13.74 -7.92
N SER A 441 -30.60 14.44 -7.23
CA SER A 441 -32.02 14.44 -7.55
C SER A 441 -32.65 15.84 -7.43
N ALA A 442 -33.57 16.14 -8.33
CA ALA A 442 -34.37 17.38 -8.27
C ALA A 442 -35.76 17.15 -8.82
N THR A 443 -36.70 17.99 -8.39
CA THR A 443 -38.10 17.86 -8.78
C THR A 443 -38.45 18.67 -10.04
N TYR A 444 -39.44 18.17 -10.77
CA TYR A 444 -40.15 18.92 -11.78
C TYR A 444 -41.60 19.07 -11.37
N THR A 445 -42.13 20.32 -11.38
CA THR A 445 -43.50 20.63 -10.95
C THR A 445 -44.22 21.45 -12.04
N PRO A 446 -45.10 20.84 -12.85
CA PRO A 446 -45.93 21.56 -13.82
C PRO A 446 -47.19 22.17 -13.17
N SER A 447 -47.62 23.32 -13.67
CA SER A 447 -48.89 23.97 -13.33
C SER A 447 -49.77 24.15 -14.58
N VAL A 448 -51.03 23.87 -14.47
CA VAL A 448 -52.00 23.93 -15.56
C VAL A 448 -53.03 25.03 -15.28
N THR A 449 -53.06 26.05 -16.13
CA THR A 449 -54.04 27.14 -16.03
C THR A 449 -55.34 26.74 -16.72
N PRO A 450 -56.51 26.96 -16.10
CA PRO A 450 -57.77 26.60 -16.69
C PRO A 450 -58.10 27.42 -17.95
N ILE A 451 -58.72 26.79 -18.94
CA ILE A 451 -59.34 27.48 -20.07
C ILE A 451 -60.77 27.83 -19.66
N THR A 452 -61.19 29.04 -19.93
CA THR A 452 -62.52 29.56 -19.64
C THR A 452 -63.19 30.08 -20.90
N ILE A 453 -64.51 30.06 -20.94
CA ILE A 453 -65.31 30.66 -21.99
C ILE A 453 -65.92 31.94 -21.41
N THR A 454 -65.66 33.09 -22.03
CA THR A 454 -66.29 34.37 -21.67
C THR A 454 -67.46 34.60 -22.59
N PRO A 455 -68.68 34.54 -22.12
CA PRO A 455 -69.87 34.75 -22.90
C PRO A 455 -70.17 36.29 -23.03
N THR A 456 -70.83 36.68 -24.16
CA THR A 456 -71.31 38.04 -24.34
C THR A 456 -72.78 38.01 -24.80
N ASP A 457 -73.64 38.50 -23.95
CA ASP A 457 -75.10 38.61 -24.19
C ASP A 457 -75.36 39.56 -25.35
N LYS A 458 -76.52 39.38 -25.96
CA LYS A 458 -77.02 40.25 -27.05
C LYS A 458 -78.41 40.72 -26.74
N VAL A 459 -78.71 41.91 -27.19
CA VAL A 459 -80.00 42.52 -27.20
C VAL A 459 -80.32 43.05 -28.60
N SER A 460 -81.60 43.15 -28.94
CA SER A 460 -82.03 43.82 -30.17
C SER A 460 -83.37 44.50 -29.92
N GLU A 461 -83.68 45.47 -30.79
CA GLU A 461 -84.98 46.12 -30.79
C GLU A 461 -85.40 46.29 -32.23
N ASP A 462 -86.71 45.92 -32.54
CA ASP A 462 -87.31 46.17 -33.84
C ASP A 462 -88.82 46.26 -33.67
N VAL A 463 -89.53 46.62 -34.73
CA VAL A 463 -90.99 46.81 -34.73
C VAL A 463 -91.71 45.45 -34.78
N GLN A 464 -92.94 45.47 -34.36
CA GLN A 464 -93.81 44.32 -34.29
C GLN A 464 -93.84 43.51 -35.61
N ASN A 465 -93.87 42.18 -35.50
CA ASN A 465 -93.81 41.22 -36.62
C ASN A 465 -92.55 41.18 -37.49
N VAL A 466 -91.44 41.86 -37.08
CA VAL A 466 -90.15 41.79 -37.77
C VAL A 466 -89.23 40.83 -37.03
N PRO A 467 -88.70 39.81 -37.72
CA PRO A 467 -87.67 38.93 -37.14
C PRO A 467 -86.38 39.68 -36.81
N GLN A 468 -85.79 39.41 -35.68
CA GLN A 468 -84.54 40.02 -35.19
C GLN A 468 -83.46 38.98 -35.03
N THR A 469 -82.25 39.25 -35.51
CA THR A 469 -81.12 38.27 -35.44
C THR A 469 -79.98 38.90 -34.73
N GLN A 470 -79.44 38.16 -33.74
CA GLN A 470 -78.23 38.51 -33.05
C GLN A 470 -77.38 37.23 -32.86
N THR A 471 -76.05 37.43 -32.69
CA THR A 471 -75.09 36.35 -32.46
C THR A 471 -74.46 36.53 -31.11
N PRO A 472 -74.91 35.84 -30.03
CA PRO A 472 -74.13 35.76 -28.79
C PRO A 472 -72.67 35.25 -29.07
N THR A 473 -71.67 35.87 -28.47
CA THR A 473 -70.28 35.43 -28.69
C THR A 473 -69.72 34.74 -27.48
N PHE A 474 -68.74 33.85 -27.71
CA PHE A 474 -68.12 33.01 -26.73
C PHE A 474 -66.63 33.03 -26.99
N ASP A 475 -65.87 33.78 -26.17
CA ASP A 475 -64.42 33.97 -26.36
C ASP A 475 -63.67 33.06 -25.40
N LEU A 476 -62.81 32.17 -25.98
CA LEU A 476 -61.92 31.30 -25.20
C LEU A 476 -60.77 32.13 -24.63
N SER A 477 -60.46 31.92 -23.34
CA SER A 477 -59.26 32.52 -22.73
C SER A 477 -57.96 32.08 -23.41
N ASN A 478 -57.98 30.89 -24.06
CA ASN A 478 -56.90 30.36 -24.87
C ASN A 478 -57.46 29.30 -25.84
N ASP A 479 -57.01 29.35 -27.09
CA ASP A 479 -57.43 28.45 -28.17
C ASP A 479 -56.35 27.41 -28.58
N LYS A 480 -55.22 27.34 -27.81
CA LYS A 480 -54.11 26.42 -28.09
C LYS A 480 -54.52 24.95 -28.11
N THR A 481 -55.41 24.58 -27.19
CA THR A 481 -55.87 23.19 -26.99
C THR A 481 -57.40 23.07 -26.98
N ALA A 482 -58.14 24.17 -27.10
CA ALA A 482 -59.58 24.19 -27.00
C ALA A 482 -60.24 24.86 -28.24
N GLU A 483 -61.38 24.35 -28.63
CA GLU A 483 -62.21 24.93 -29.67
C GLU A 483 -63.69 24.90 -29.26
N ILE A 484 -64.50 25.88 -29.69
CA ILE A 484 -65.93 25.84 -29.53
C ILE A 484 -66.49 24.82 -30.53
N THR A 485 -66.99 23.69 -30.02
CA THR A 485 -67.47 22.56 -30.83
C THR A 485 -68.94 22.54 -31.01
N SER A 486 -69.76 23.23 -30.14
CA SER A 486 -71.15 23.35 -30.35
C SER A 486 -71.77 24.61 -29.72
N LYS A 487 -72.84 25.10 -30.28
CA LYS A 487 -73.69 26.14 -29.73
C LYS A 487 -75.17 25.66 -29.85
N LYS A 488 -75.85 25.57 -28.70
CA LYS A 488 -77.25 25.04 -28.64
C LYS A 488 -78.14 25.99 -27.91
N LEU A 489 -79.43 26.03 -28.32
CA LEU A 489 -80.43 26.69 -27.53
C LEU A 489 -80.68 25.92 -26.24
N VAL A 490 -80.89 26.62 -25.14
CA VAL A 490 -81.41 26.03 -23.90
C VAL A 490 -82.92 26.12 -23.91
N ASN A 491 -83.59 24.97 -23.81
CA ASN A 491 -85.03 24.91 -23.80
C ASN A 491 -85.56 25.55 -22.49
N PRO A 492 -86.33 26.67 -22.58
CA PRO A 492 -86.81 27.41 -21.39
C PRO A 492 -87.70 26.59 -20.45
N ALA A 493 -88.36 25.57 -20.99
CA ALA A 493 -89.26 24.72 -20.19
C ALA A 493 -88.50 23.71 -19.35
N THR A 494 -87.31 23.25 -19.79
CA THR A 494 -86.51 22.22 -19.11
C THR A 494 -85.24 22.77 -18.49
N GLY A 495 -84.79 23.92 -18.92
CA GLY A 495 -83.48 24.48 -18.51
C GLY A 495 -82.27 23.72 -19.04
N GLN A 496 -82.46 22.84 -20.02
CA GLN A 496 -81.38 22.01 -20.61
C GLN A 496 -81.12 22.37 -22.07
N PRO A 497 -79.88 22.28 -22.52
CA PRO A 497 -79.54 22.47 -23.93
C PRO A 497 -80.29 21.42 -24.77
N THR A 498 -80.76 21.81 -25.98
CA THR A 498 -81.45 20.95 -26.89
C THR A 498 -80.78 20.84 -28.22
N ASP A 499 -80.93 19.70 -28.90
CA ASP A 499 -80.43 19.50 -30.25
C ASP A 499 -81.48 20.08 -31.29
N GLU A 500 -82.62 20.51 -30.85
CA GLU A 500 -83.59 21.24 -31.65
C GLU A 500 -83.01 22.60 -32.06
N THR A 501 -83.11 22.96 -33.32
CA THR A 501 -82.67 24.25 -33.81
C THR A 501 -83.61 25.39 -33.54
N SER A 502 -84.73 25.12 -32.91
CA SER A 502 -85.72 26.11 -32.54
C SER A 502 -86.43 25.82 -31.19
N VAL A 503 -86.70 26.86 -30.43
CA VAL A 503 -87.51 26.81 -29.23
C VAL A 503 -88.58 27.89 -29.25
N THR A 504 -89.79 27.58 -28.81
CA THR A 504 -90.92 28.51 -28.81
C THR A 504 -91.23 28.91 -27.37
N VAL A 505 -91.36 30.21 -27.10
CA VAL A 505 -91.82 30.76 -25.84
C VAL A 505 -93.25 31.23 -26.11
N ALA A 506 -94.23 30.53 -25.48
CA ALA A 506 -95.64 30.76 -25.69
C ALA A 506 -96.02 32.19 -25.34
N GLY A 507 -96.70 32.90 -26.26
CA GLY A 507 -97.15 34.27 -26.09
C GLY A 507 -96.05 35.33 -26.43
N GLU A 508 -94.78 34.89 -26.76
CA GLU A 508 -93.74 35.80 -27.15
C GLU A 508 -93.25 35.59 -28.61
N GLY A 509 -92.88 34.35 -28.95
CA GLY A 509 -92.38 34.06 -30.28
C GLY A 509 -91.48 32.79 -30.31
N THR A 510 -90.79 32.58 -31.44
CA THR A 510 -89.91 31.43 -31.68
C THR A 510 -88.45 31.88 -31.94
N TYR A 511 -87.55 31.30 -31.22
CA TYR A 511 -86.06 31.47 -31.40
C TYR A 511 -85.54 30.33 -32.24
N THR A 512 -84.81 30.65 -33.28
CA THR A 512 -84.11 29.67 -34.16
C THR A 512 -82.62 29.95 -34.12
N ILE A 513 -81.79 28.91 -33.98
CA ILE A 513 -80.29 29.04 -34.00
C ILE A 513 -79.71 28.42 -35.27
N ASP A 514 -78.71 29.10 -35.86
CA ASP A 514 -77.80 28.48 -36.80
C ASP A 514 -76.70 27.83 -35.97
N PRO A 515 -76.61 26.49 -35.88
CA PRO A 515 -75.63 25.80 -35.05
C PRO A 515 -74.23 26.01 -35.44
N THR A 516 -73.95 26.43 -36.69
CA THR A 516 -72.56 26.69 -37.21
C THR A 516 -72.06 28.06 -36.76
N THR A 517 -72.89 29.07 -36.97
CA THR A 517 -72.52 30.47 -36.64
C THR A 517 -72.90 30.87 -35.22
N GLY A 518 -73.88 30.25 -34.64
CA GLY A 518 -74.52 30.61 -33.37
C GLY A 518 -75.42 31.84 -33.45
N ALA A 519 -75.78 32.26 -34.70
CA ALA A 519 -76.74 33.31 -34.89
C ALA A 519 -78.19 32.88 -34.48
N VAL A 520 -78.82 33.64 -33.64
CA VAL A 520 -80.15 33.37 -33.13
C VAL A 520 -81.13 34.38 -33.74
N THR A 521 -82.14 33.89 -34.41
CA THR A 521 -83.23 34.70 -34.96
C THR A 521 -84.48 34.54 -34.07
N PHE A 522 -84.96 35.60 -33.54
CA PHE A 522 -86.31 35.70 -32.85
C PHE A 522 -87.35 36.11 -33.86
N THR A 523 -88.37 35.30 -33.99
CA THR A 523 -89.56 35.61 -34.77
C THR A 523 -90.71 35.86 -33.78
N PRO A 524 -91.15 37.11 -33.56
CA PRO A 524 -92.18 37.42 -32.60
C PRO A 524 -93.48 36.80 -32.98
N GLU A 525 -94.28 36.41 -32.01
CA GLU A 525 -95.70 35.99 -32.19
C GLU A 525 -96.50 37.22 -32.63
N LYS A 526 -97.54 36.95 -33.45
CA LYS A 526 -98.39 38.05 -33.91
C LYS A 526 -98.99 38.76 -32.67
N ASP A 527 -98.89 40.06 -32.70
CA ASP A 527 -99.38 40.93 -31.66
C ASP A 527 -98.50 41.02 -30.39
N PHE A 528 -97.31 40.30 -30.32
CA PHE A 528 -96.38 40.48 -29.21
C PHE A 528 -95.71 41.85 -29.27
N VAL A 529 -95.76 42.54 -28.17
CA VAL A 529 -95.08 43.85 -27.93
C VAL A 529 -94.49 43.84 -26.52
N GLY A 530 -93.25 44.29 -26.40
CA GLY A 530 -92.48 44.33 -25.12
C GLY A 530 -91.19 43.63 -25.24
N THR A 531 -90.43 43.62 -24.14
CA THR A 531 -89.19 42.86 -24.04
C THR A 531 -89.45 41.40 -23.80
N ALA A 532 -89.00 40.53 -24.71
CA ALA A 532 -89.15 39.07 -24.55
C ALA A 532 -88.36 38.55 -23.40
N THR A 533 -88.75 37.40 -22.83
CA THR A 533 -87.95 36.73 -21.76
C THR A 533 -86.51 36.44 -22.19
N GLY A 534 -86.33 36.31 -23.51
CA GLY A 534 -85.03 35.95 -24.06
C GLY A 534 -84.80 34.43 -24.14
N VAL A 535 -83.75 34.06 -24.76
CA VAL A 535 -83.28 32.68 -24.86
C VAL A 535 -81.82 32.56 -24.48
N THR A 536 -81.45 31.51 -23.78
CA THR A 536 -80.03 31.18 -23.48
C THR A 536 -79.48 30.31 -24.62
N VAL A 537 -78.27 30.69 -25.06
CA VAL A 537 -77.40 29.88 -25.94
C VAL A 537 -76.31 29.30 -25.08
N GLN A 538 -76.15 28.00 -25.02
CA GLN A 538 -75.00 27.32 -24.39
C GLN A 538 -73.98 26.96 -25.43
N ALA A 539 -72.74 27.45 -25.23
CA ALA A 539 -71.56 27.00 -25.97
C ALA A 539 -70.88 25.90 -25.22
N THR A 540 -70.36 24.91 -25.95
CA THR A 540 -69.51 23.87 -25.45
C THR A 540 -68.11 24.01 -26.15
N ALA A 541 -67.07 24.13 -25.34
CA ALA A 541 -65.71 24.00 -25.87
C ALA A 541 -65.16 22.62 -25.51
N THR A 542 -64.46 22.01 -26.46
CA THR A 542 -63.73 20.76 -26.29
C THR A 542 -62.28 21.05 -26.17
N ILE A 543 -61.63 20.60 -25.06
CA ILE A 543 -60.22 20.68 -24.79
C ILE A 543 -59.62 19.32 -25.15
N THR A 544 -58.53 19.31 -25.95
CA THR A 544 -57.89 18.07 -26.41
C THR A 544 -56.39 18.12 -26.02
N ASN A 545 -55.90 17.06 -25.38
CA ASN A 545 -54.46 16.93 -25.05
C ASN A 545 -53.70 16.21 -26.19
N ALA A 546 -52.36 16.08 -26.02
CA ALA A 546 -51.51 15.44 -27.02
C ALA A 546 -51.79 13.95 -27.25
N ASP A 547 -52.41 13.27 -26.31
CA ASP A 547 -52.83 11.86 -26.41
C ASP A 547 -54.19 11.71 -27.13
N GLY A 548 -54.82 12.83 -27.55
CA GLY A 548 -56.12 12.83 -28.19
C GLY A 548 -57.30 12.63 -27.23
N LYS A 549 -57.09 12.65 -25.93
CA LYS A 549 -58.16 12.64 -24.94
C LYS A 549 -58.84 14.00 -24.90
N THR A 550 -60.14 14.01 -24.57
CA THR A 550 -60.94 15.23 -24.56
C THR A 550 -61.65 15.45 -23.24
N ALA A 551 -61.88 16.71 -22.91
CA ALA A 551 -62.78 17.15 -21.87
C ALA A 551 -63.58 18.35 -22.38
N THR A 552 -64.73 18.63 -21.79
CA THR A 552 -65.61 19.73 -22.23
C THR A 552 -65.85 20.71 -21.09
N ILE A 553 -65.93 21.98 -21.46
CA ILE A 553 -66.42 23.07 -20.61
C ILE A 553 -67.57 23.79 -21.30
N THR A 554 -68.48 24.36 -20.55
CA THR A 554 -69.68 25.04 -21.10
C THR A 554 -69.81 26.45 -20.53
N SER A 555 -70.48 27.32 -21.29
CA SER A 555 -70.85 28.66 -20.81
C SER A 555 -72.12 29.15 -21.53
N ASP A 556 -72.88 29.97 -20.86
CA ASP A 556 -74.20 30.42 -21.30
C ASP A 556 -74.18 31.94 -21.60
N ALA A 557 -74.78 32.31 -22.73
CA ALA A 557 -75.03 33.70 -23.11
C ALA A 557 -76.50 33.87 -23.43
N THR A 558 -77.06 35.01 -23.14
CA THR A 558 -78.47 35.29 -23.40
C THR A 558 -78.67 36.19 -24.64
N TYR A 559 -79.77 35.94 -25.37
CA TYR A 559 -80.27 36.88 -26.35
C TYR A 559 -81.65 37.33 -25.99
N THR A 560 -81.86 38.68 -25.75
CA THR A 560 -83.06 39.27 -25.26
C THR A 560 -83.56 40.33 -26.27
N PRO A 561 -84.54 39.98 -27.17
CA PRO A 561 -85.11 40.94 -28.11
C PRO A 561 -86.19 41.78 -27.47
N THR A 562 -86.36 43.01 -27.95
CA THR A 562 -87.47 43.89 -27.61
C THR A 562 -88.25 44.20 -28.89
N VAL A 563 -89.62 44.08 -28.78
CA VAL A 563 -90.52 44.36 -29.90
C VAL A 563 -91.28 45.65 -29.56
N VAL A 564 -91.15 46.65 -30.40
CA VAL A 564 -91.85 47.92 -30.29
C VAL A 564 -93.15 47.91 -31.10
N ALA A 565 -94.22 48.48 -30.56
CA ALA A 565 -95.46 48.53 -31.26
C ALA A 565 -95.35 49.36 -32.55
N ALA A 566 -95.88 48.79 -33.67
CA ALA A 566 -96.01 49.54 -34.90
C ALA A 566 -97.38 50.18 -34.97
N VAL A 567 -97.55 51.37 -34.46
CA VAL A 567 -98.79 52.10 -34.44
C VAL A 567 -98.92 52.95 -35.70
N PRO A 568 -99.83 52.60 -36.63
CA PRO A 568 -100.02 53.44 -37.80
C PRO A 568 -100.59 54.80 -37.38
N THR A 569 -100.13 55.86 -37.94
CA THR A 569 -100.59 57.23 -37.75
C THR A 569 -101.50 57.61 -38.89
N ALA A 570 -102.65 58.27 -38.53
CA ALA A 570 -103.62 58.77 -39.51
C ALA A 570 -103.59 60.31 -39.49
N LYS A 571 -103.58 60.93 -40.61
CA LYS A 571 -103.81 62.37 -40.78
C LYS A 571 -105.19 62.63 -41.39
N PRO A 572 -106.07 63.36 -40.70
CA PRO A 572 -107.38 63.68 -41.26
C PRO A 572 -107.26 64.57 -42.51
N ALA A 573 -108.13 64.39 -43.49
CA ALA A 573 -108.20 65.27 -44.64
C ALA A 573 -109.31 66.30 -44.32
N THR A 574 -109.04 67.59 -44.61
CA THR A 574 -110.05 68.66 -44.52
C THR A 574 -110.24 69.29 -45.89
N SER A 575 -111.53 69.60 -46.23
CA SER A 575 -111.85 70.34 -47.48
C SER A 575 -112.72 71.52 -47.14
N LYS A 576 -112.59 72.57 -47.91
CA LYS A 576 -113.41 73.77 -47.79
C LYS A 576 -113.78 74.27 -49.19
N ASP A 577 -115.12 74.45 -49.40
CA ASP A 577 -115.62 74.93 -50.67
C ASP A 577 -116.91 75.78 -50.41
N ILE A 578 -117.44 76.30 -51.41
CA ILE A 578 -118.63 77.16 -51.36
C ILE A 578 -119.94 76.31 -51.19
N GLN A 579 -121.02 76.91 -50.71
CA GLN A 579 -122.28 76.26 -50.47
C GLN A 579 -122.82 75.61 -51.75
N GLY A 580 -123.10 74.26 -51.62
CA GLY A 580 -123.61 73.41 -52.69
C GLY A 580 -122.61 72.64 -53.49
N ALA A 581 -121.28 72.83 -53.26
CA ALA A 581 -120.21 72.13 -53.92
C ALA A 581 -119.96 70.79 -53.20
N THR A 582 -119.68 69.72 -54.03
CA THR A 582 -119.25 68.40 -53.50
C THR A 582 -117.85 68.46 -53.09
N GLN A 583 -117.56 68.16 -51.86
CA GLN A 583 -116.21 68.09 -51.36
C GLN A 583 -115.73 66.67 -51.18
N THR A 584 -114.48 66.46 -51.50
CA THR A 584 -113.82 65.16 -51.30
C THR A 584 -112.58 65.38 -50.45
N GLY A 585 -112.29 64.54 -49.57
CA GLY A 585 -111.05 64.51 -48.79
C GLY A 585 -110.50 63.09 -48.67
N THR A 586 -109.18 62.86 -48.83
CA THR A 586 -108.53 61.58 -48.66
C THR A 586 -107.63 61.64 -47.43
N PRO A 587 -108.02 61.05 -46.31
CA PRO A 587 -107.13 60.91 -45.19
C PRO A 587 -105.91 60.10 -45.59
N THR A 588 -104.71 60.42 -45.05
CA THR A 588 -103.48 59.67 -45.24
C THR A 588 -103.16 58.86 -44.02
N PHE A 589 -102.70 57.62 -44.21
CA PHE A 589 -102.27 56.71 -43.19
C PHE A 589 -100.76 56.44 -43.42
N ALA A 590 -99.89 56.53 -42.41
CA ALA A 590 -98.43 56.25 -42.46
C ALA A 590 -98.11 55.21 -41.40
#